data_5f204da9992995b936b8bece216ce8a2
#
_entry.id   5f204da9992995b936b8bece216ce8a2
#
_cell.length_a   1.000
_cell.length_b   1.000
_cell.length_c   1.000
_cell.angle_alpha   90.00
_cell.angle_beta   90.00
_cell.angle_gamma   90.00
#
_symmetry.space_group_name_H-M   'P 1'
#
loop_
_entity.id
_entity.type
_entity.pdbx_description
1 polymer ?
#
loop_
_entity_poly.entity_id
_entity_poly.type
_entity_poly.pdbx_seq_one_letter_code
_entity_poly.pdbx_strand_id
1 'polypeptide(L)'
;MNIGLIPQKWARLTPSNEAVIDATNNKRITYAQFDSLINRLANGMLSKGLVKGDRVAILSQNCIENLATFYACGRIGLIAQPMNWRLSIPELIRIIQNGSPRLLISQDSFSKQRSGIIGESDSIEFSCEFGLDGDGSFEALVSENSELEPKESDLVGNDDPFLILYTGGTTGESKGALHSHSSVWYGMLNQTVAERIVPSDVYMLTGQMFHIPVVLAMNYQAHGCPLVLMNFEPKLALELIEKERVSAFLGVTTMLNWMMAEEGFDDYDLSSLRNIQYGGGPMPSRVISEALAAFPCTLIQGYGQTEGTTMTFLSQEDHIRAIGEGYRVDRLRSCGKEGFVTSIRIVDQEGNPVPKDSKTPGEIIVKSPANMIGYFERPDLTAETIRDGWMWTGDIATWDEDSYCFIVDRAKDMIISGGENIYSAQVEEAIAKNDAVLEVAVIGVPDDEWGESVKAFVVLKPGRTANDTEIIQTAKENLASYQKPRSVEFVDALPKAATGKILKRELRSNHF
;
A
#
# COMPACT_ATOMS: atom_id res chain seq x y z
N MET A 1 14.48 -4.39 18.70
CA MET A 1 13.88 -5.23 17.64
C MET A 1 14.53 -4.85 16.32
N ASN A 2 15.40 -5.69 15.79
CA ASN A 2 16.01 -5.46 14.49
C ASN A 2 15.27 -6.29 13.44
N ILE A 3 14.56 -5.65 12.50
CA ILE A 3 13.79 -6.32 11.43
C ILE A 3 14.73 -7.19 10.58
N GLY A 4 15.99 -6.76 10.36
CA GLY A 4 16.99 -7.50 9.59
C GLY A 4 17.34 -8.88 10.17
N LEU A 5 16.99 -9.17 11.42
CA LEU A 5 17.25 -10.45 12.10
C LEU A 5 16.09 -11.45 12.02
N ILE A 6 14.97 -11.08 11.37
CA ILE A 6 13.83 -12.00 11.22
C ILE A 6 14.23 -13.30 10.52
N PRO A 7 14.88 -13.28 9.34
CA PRO A 7 15.28 -14.51 8.65
C PRO A 7 16.29 -15.35 9.44
N GLN A 8 17.21 -14.72 10.16
CA GLN A 8 18.21 -15.40 10.99
C GLN A 8 17.58 -16.29 12.09
N LYS A 9 16.52 -15.80 12.72
CA LYS A 9 15.75 -16.59 13.70
C LYS A 9 15.34 -17.93 13.09
N TRP A 10 14.80 -17.92 11.89
CA TRP A 10 14.28 -19.11 11.22
C TRP A 10 15.40 -19.94 10.58
N ALA A 11 16.48 -19.32 10.11
CA ALA A 11 17.70 -20.03 9.71
C ALA A 11 18.28 -20.87 10.84
N ARG A 12 18.13 -20.40 12.09
CA ARG A 12 18.56 -21.16 13.29
C ARG A 12 17.55 -22.23 13.70
N LEU A 13 16.24 -21.96 13.62
CA LEU A 13 15.18 -22.85 14.12
C LEU A 13 14.78 -23.92 13.09
N THR A 14 14.68 -23.54 11.83
CA THR A 14 14.19 -24.38 10.72
C THR A 14 15.01 -24.12 9.44
N PRO A 15 16.34 -24.36 9.44
CA PRO A 15 17.27 -23.94 8.38
C PRO A 15 16.90 -24.47 6.98
N SER A 16 16.32 -25.66 6.91
CA SER A 16 15.95 -26.32 5.65
C SER A 16 14.55 -25.96 5.12
N ASN A 17 13.75 -25.22 5.93
CA ASN A 17 12.44 -24.79 5.44
C ASN A 17 12.59 -23.73 4.36
N GLU A 18 11.71 -23.73 3.39
CA GLU A 18 11.65 -22.71 2.36
C GLU A 18 11.37 -21.33 2.99
N ALA A 19 12.17 -20.35 2.63
CA ALA A 19 11.99 -18.96 3.03
C ALA A 19 11.31 -18.16 1.92
N VAL A 20 11.76 -18.39 0.67
CA VAL A 20 11.28 -17.64 -0.50
C VAL A 20 11.22 -18.54 -1.72
N ILE A 21 10.09 -18.46 -2.40
CA ILE A 21 9.81 -19.05 -3.70
C ILE A 21 9.62 -17.87 -4.67
N ASP A 22 10.60 -17.61 -5.53
CA ASP A 22 10.53 -16.59 -6.55
C ASP A 22 9.96 -17.21 -7.84
N ALA A 23 8.66 -17.05 -8.04
CA ALA A 23 7.94 -17.61 -9.17
C ALA A 23 8.33 -16.97 -10.50
N THR A 24 8.74 -15.68 -10.48
CA THR A 24 9.16 -14.96 -11.68
C THR A 24 10.46 -15.51 -12.24
N ASN A 25 11.41 -15.81 -11.36
CA ASN A 25 12.76 -16.25 -11.72
C ASN A 25 12.96 -17.77 -11.56
N ASN A 26 11.89 -18.50 -11.17
CA ASN A 26 11.91 -19.94 -10.89
C ASN A 26 13.05 -20.32 -9.92
N LYS A 27 13.27 -19.52 -8.88
CA LYS A 27 14.26 -19.74 -7.82
C LYS A 27 13.57 -20.07 -6.51
N ARG A 28 14.20 -20.94 -5.70
CA ARG A 28 13.71 -21.28 -4.36
C ARG A 28 14.91 -21.30 -3.41
N ILE A 29 14.77 -20.71 -2.24
CA ILE A 29 15.82 -20.71 -1.22
C ILE A 29 15.25 -21.00 0.16
N THR A 30 16.05 -21.74 0.93
CA THR A 30 15.74 -22.03 2.33
C THR A 30 16.08 -20.86 3.24
N TYR A 31 15.61 -20.90 4.49
CA TYR A 31 15.97 -19.89 5.49
C TYR A 31 17.47 -19.80 5.72
N ALA A 32 18.21 -20.94 5.74
CA ALA A 32 19.65 -20.92 5.86
C ALA A 32 20.33 -20.22 4.67
N GLN A 33 19.89 -20.50 3.45
CA GLN A 33 20.43 -19.87 2.25
C GLN A 33 20.07 -18.37 2.19
N PHE A 34 18.84 -18.02 2.59
CA PHE A 34 18.38 -16.64 2.60
C PHE A 34 19.15 -15.80 3.63
N ASP A 35 19.38 -16.32 4.83
CA ASP A 35 20.17 -15.66 5.86
C ASP A 35 21.64 -15.48 5.45
N SER A 36 22.24 -16.50 4.81
CA SER A 36 23.59 -16.40 4.23
C SER A 36 23.68 -15.30 3.17
N LEU A 37 22.70 -15.21 2.26
CA LEU A 37 22.61 -14.15 1.25
C LEU A 37 22.54 -12.76 1.91
N ILE A 38 21.68 -12.59 2.91
CA ILE A 38 21.52 -11.34 3.65
C ILE A 38 22.81 -10.95 4.36
N ASN A 39 23.50 -11.88 5.00
CA ASN A 39 24.77 -11.62 5.66
C ASN A 39 25.87 -11.18 4.66
N ARG A 40 26.00 -11.91 3.55
CA ARG A 40 26.95 -11.54 2.49
C ARG A 40 26.68 -10.16 1.93
N LEU A 41 25.42 -9.84 1.67
CA LEU A 41 25.01 -8.54 1.16
C LEU A 41 25.29 -7.43 2.19
N ALA A 42 24.95 -7.64 3.46
CA ALA A 42 25.23 -6.69 4.53
C ALA A 42 26.74 -6.43 4.71
N ASN A 43 27.55 -7.49 4.74
CA ASN A 43 29.02 -7.37 4.79
C ASN A 43 29.57 -6.68 3.53
N GLY A 44 28.98 -6.94 2.36
CA GLY A 44 29.34 -6.26 1.11
C GLY A 44 29.05 -4.75 1.15
N MET A 45 27.93 -4.34 1.70
CA MET A 45 27.61 -2.92 1.91
C MET A 45 28.60 -2.26 2.88
N LEU A 46 28.94 -2.92 3.98
CA LEU A 46 29.95 -2.45 4.93
C LEU A 46 31.34 -2.34 4.29
N SER A 47 31.75 -3.28 3.44
CA SER A 47 33.01 -3.23 2.72
C SER A 47 33.14 -2.05 1.77
N LYS A 48 32.02 -1.50 1.31
CA LYS A 48 31.94 -0.25 0.53
C LYS A 48 31.93 1.00 1.42
N GLY A 49 32.05 0.85 2.74
CA GLY A 49 32.10 1.98 3.67
C GLY A 49 30.73 2.59 3.98
N LEU A 50 29.64 1.89 3.73
CA LEU A 50 28.33 2.33 4.23
C LEU A 50 28.27 2.18 5.74
N VAL A 51 27.63 3.12 6.40
CA VAL A 51 27.49 3.14 7.86
C VAL A 51 26.02 3.33 8.27
N LYS A 52 25.71 2.97 9.50
CA LYS A 52 24.37 3.15 10.07
C LYS A 52 23.78 4.53 9.74
N GLY A 53 22.55 4.54 9.25
CA GLY A 53 21.83 5.75 8.82
C GLY A 53 22.00 6.11 7.34
N ASP A 54 22.93 5.48 6.61
CA ASP A 54 23.01 5.64 5.16
C ASP A 54 21.79 5.02 4.47
N ARG A 55 21.35 5.61 3.36
CA ARG A 55 20.23 5.15 2.56
C ARG A 55 20.69 4.31 1.39
N VAL A 56 19.93 3.25 1.13
CA VAL A 56 20.11 2.37 -0.02
C VAL A 56 18.87 2.46 -0.90
N ALA A 57 19.01 3.05 -2.09
CA ALA A 57 17.95 3.07 -3.07
C ALA A 57 17.82 1.71 -3.75
N ILE A 58 16.58 1.24 -3.92
CA ILE A 58 16.26 -0.06 -4.52
C ILE A 58 15.30 0.14 -5.68
N LEU A 59 15.74 -0.17 -6.90
CA LEU A 59 14.94 -0.05 -8.12
C LEU A 59 14.74 -1.42 -8.75
N SER A 60 13.67 -2.10 -8.37
CA SER A 60 13.45 -3.50 -8.73
C SER A 60 11.97 -3.89 -8.70
N GLN A 61 11.61 -4.91 -9.44
CA GLN A 61 10.39 -5.69 -9.25
C GLN A 61 10.52 -6.63 -8.03
N ASN A 62 9.46 -7.40 -7.74
CA ASN A 62 9.49 -8.39 -6.66
C ASN A 62 10.41 -9.56 -7.04
N CYS A 63 11.47 -9.76 -6.26
CA CYS A 63 12.43 -10.86 -6.40
C CYS A 63 13.18 -11.09 -5.09
N ILE A 64 13.95 -12.18 -5.01
CA ILE A 64 14.75 -12.54 -3.83
C ILE A 64 15.77 -11.46 -3.50
N GLU A 65 16.49 -10.95 -4.50
CA GLU A 65 17.55 -9.95 -4.35
C GLU A 65 17.01 -8.63 -3.75
N ASN A 66 15.82 -8.23 -4.19
CA ASN A 66 15.11 -7.06 -3.64
C ASN A 66 14.77 -7.29 -2.16
N LEU A 67 14.12 -8.40 -1.82
CA LEU A 67 13.74 -8.71 -0.44
C LEU A 67 14.97 -8.85 0.48
N ALA A 68 16.06 -9.50 0.00
CA ALA A 68 17.32 -9.62 0.73
C ALA A 68 17.93 -8.26 1.05
N THR A 69 17.79 -7.29 0.13
CA THR A 69 18.33 -5.93 0.32
C THR A 69 17.63 -5.22 1.50
N PHE A 70 16.33 -5.34 1.66
CA PHE A 70 15.63 -4.77 2.83
C PHE A 70 16.17 -5.36 4.14
N TYR A 71 16.31 -6.69 4.20
CA TYR A 71 16.80 -7.33 5.41
C TYR A 71 18.28 -7.01 5.69
N ALA A 72 19.11 -6.91 4.65
CA ALA A 72 20.51 -6.53 4.80
C ALA A 72 20.63 -5.09 5.32
N CYS A 73 19.84 -4.15 4.78
CA CYS A 73 19.78 -2.78 5.30
C CYS A 73 19.39 -2.78 6.78
N GLY A 74 18.28 -3.44 7.13
CA GLY A 74 17.81 -3.51 8.50
C GLY A 74 18.85 -4.12 9.45
N ARG A 75 19.59 -5.16 8.99
CA ARG A 75 20.56 -5.89 9.81
C ARG A 75 21.67 -4.99 10.33
N ILE A 76 22.14 -4.05 9.54
CA ILE A 76 23.28 -3.18 9.88
C ILE A 76 22.89 -1.71 10.09
N GLY A 77 21.59 -1.42 10.20
CA GLY A 77 21.09 -0.09 10.49
C GLY A 77 21.14 0.89 9.31
N LEU A 78 21.22 0.39 8.07
CA LEU A 78 20.99 1.17 6.88
C LEU A 78 19.47 1.38 6.66
N ILE A 79 19.11 2.40 5.89
CA ILE A 79 17.74 2.74 5.61
C ILE A 79 17.40 2.30 4.19
N ALA A 80 16.47 1.36 4.04
CA ALA A 80 15.97 0.94 2.74
C ALA A 80 15.07 2.03 2.14
N GLN A 81 15.34 2.40 0.89
CA GLN A 81 14.61 3.39 0.11
C GLN A 81 14.11 2.74 -1.19
N PRO A 82 13.03 1.94 -1.14
CA PRO A 82 12.50 1.34 -2.35
C PRO A 82 11.86 2.39 -3.24
N MET A 83 12.11 2.25 -4.55
CA MET A 83 11.66 3.19 -5.55
C MET A 83 10.57 2.57 -6.41
N ASN A 84 9.51 3.32 -6.66
CA ASN A 84 8.46 2.89 -7.57
C ASN A 84 8.98 2.93 -9.01
N TRP A 85 9.33 1.78 -9.56
CA TRP A 85 9.90 1.63 -10.89
C TRP A 85 8.97 2.05 -12.05
N ARG A 86 7.68 2.29 -11.75
CA ARG A 86 6.69 2.79 -12.72
C ARG A 86 6.76 4.31 -12.91
N LEU A 87 7.48 5.02 -12.04
CA LEU A 87 7.65 6.46 -12.13
C LEU A 87 8.58 6.83 -13.31
N SER A 88 8.40 8.03 -13.82
CA SER A 88 9.28 8.61 -14.81
C SER A 88 10.67 8.90 -14.23
N ILE A 89 11.70 8.95 -15.07
CA ILE A 89 13.07 9.26 -14.64
C ILE A 89 13.15 10.59 -13.86
N PRO A 90 12.49 11.70 -14.27
CA PRO A 90 12.50 12.94 -13.49
C PRO A 90 11.87 12.79 -12.09
N GLU A 91 10.85 11.95 -11.93
CA GLU A 91 10.25 11.70 -10.62
C GLU A 91 11.19 10.87 -9.74
N LEU A 92 11.83 9.85 -10.30
CA LEU A 92 12.85 9.05 -9.62
C LEU A 92 14.04 9.92 -9.17
N ILE A 93 14.51 10.84 -10.00
CA ILE A 93 15.57 11.78 -9.65
C ILE A 93 15.18 12.66 -8.45
N ARG A 94 13.95 13.20 -8.41
CA ARG A 94 13.49 13.99 -7.26
C ARG A 94 13.46 13.18 -5.95
N ILE A 95 13.07 11.89 -6.02
CA ILE A 95 13.09 10.98 -4.87
C ILE A 95 14.53 10.73 -4.40
N ILE A 96 15.46 10.53 -5.33
CA ILE A 96 16.89 10.36 -5.02
C ILE A 96 17.49 11.62 -4.40
N GLN A 97 17.18 12.80 -4.95
CA GLN A 97 17.65 14.07 -4.41
C GLN A 97 17.13 14.32 -2.99
N ASN A 98 15.88 13.97 -2.69
CA ASN A 98 15.36 14.08 -1.32
C ASN A 98 16.02 13.05 -0.39
N GLY A 99 16.03 11.76 -0.75
CA GLY A 99 16.53 10.68 0.09
C GLY A 99 18.05 10.62 0.19
N SER A 100 18.78 11.19 -0.78
CA SER A 100 20.25 11.21 -0.85
C SER A 100 20.91 9.85 -0.53
N PRO A 101 20.54 8.75 -1.23
CA PRO A 101 21.13 7.43 -0.98
C PRO A 101 22.59 7.38 -1.45
N ARG A 102 23.44 6.65 -0.72
CA ARG A 102 24.82 6.41 -1.11
C ARG A 102 25.00 5.20 -2.03
N LEU A 103 24.09 4.24 -1.96
CA LEU A 103 24.08 3.04 -2.80
C LEU A 103 22.77 2.96 -3.58
N LEU A 104 22.86 2.63 -4.87
CA LEU A 104 21.74 2.25 -5.72
C LEU A 104 21.86 0.78 -6.12
N ILE A 105 20.90 -0.04 -5.72
CA ILE A 105 20.76 -1.43 -6.18
C ILE A 105 19.62 -1.48 -7.18
N SER A 106 19.87 -1.99 -8.38
CA SER A 106 18.85 -2.05 -9.43
C SER A 106 18.81 -3.40 -10.15
N GLN A 107 17.62 -3.75 -10.63
CA GLN A 107 17.47 -4.84 -11.56
C GLN A 107 17.87 -4.39 -12.97
N ASP A 108 18.48 -5.27 -13.78
CA ASP A 108 18.98 -5.01 -15.14
C ASP A 108 17.92 -4.45 -16.09
N SER A 109 16.67 -4.89 -15.94
CA SER A 109 15.51 -4.37 -16.70
C SER A 109 15.29 -2.86 -16.55
N PHE A 110 15.90 -2.23 -15.52
CA PHE A 110 15.84 -0.79 -15.24
C PHE A 110 17.14 -0.04 -15.54
N SER A 111 18.04 -0.59 -16.36
CA SER A 111 19.35 0.00 -16.69
C SER A 111 19.23 1.43 -17.25
N LYS A 112 18.16 1.74 -18.00
CA LYS A 112 17.90 3.08 -18.53
C LYS A 112 17.57 4.08 -17.42
N GLN A 113 16.68 3.70 -16.50
CA GLN A 113 16.31 4.52 -15.34
C GLN A 113 17.54 4.70 -14.41
N ARG A 114 18.29 3.62 -14.15
CA ARG A 114 19.52 3.64 -13.38
C ARG A 114 20.54 4.64 -13.95
N SER A 115 20.81 4.59 -15.25
CA SER A 115 21.74 5.49 -15.93
C SER A 115 21.29 6.96 -15.81
N GLY A 116 19.99 7.23 -16.00
CA GLY A 116 19.43 8.56 -15.84
C GLY A 116 19.54 9.10 -14.41
N ILE A 117 19.32 8.24 -13.41
CA ILE A 117 19.44 8.58 -11.98
C ILE A 117 20.89 8.89 -11.61
N ILE A 118 21.85 8.03 -11.99
CA ILE A 118 23.27 8.21 -11.64
C ILE A 118 23.82 9.49 -12.27
N GLY A 119 23.43 9.81 -13.49
CA GLY A 119 23.89 11.02 -14.19
C GLY A 119 23.44 12.34 -13.54
N GLU A 120 22.43 12.32 -12.70
CA GLU A 120 21.82 13.50 -12.08
C GLU A 120 21.88 13.48 -10.54
N SER A 121 22.70 12.59 -9.95
CA SER A 121 22.78 12.44 -8.50
C SER A 121 24.24 12.42 -8.00
N ASP A 122 24.57 13.41 -7.18
CA ASP A 122 25.89 13.51 -6.52
C ASP A 122 25.99 12.62 -5.27
N SER A 123 24.84 12.10 -4.76
CA SER A 123 24.83 11.30 -3.52
C SER A 123 25.18 9.84 -3.72
N ILE A 124 24.95 9.29 -4.92
CA ILE A 124 25.20 7.89 -5.22
C ILE A 124 26.71 7.66 -5.45
N GLU A 125 27.37 7.11 -4.43
CA GLU A 125 28.79 6.77 -4.50
C GLU A 125 29.01 5.39 -5.15
N PHE A 126 28.04 4.48 -4.96
CA PHE A 126 28.11 3.11 -5.45
C PHE A 126 26.80 2.73 -6.14
N SER A 127 26.91 1.92 -7.18
CA SER A 127 25.74 1.29 -7.79
C SER A 127 26.06 -0.12 -8.19
N CYS A 128 25.11 -1.03 -7.96
CA CYS A 128 25.20 -2.40 -8.45
C CYS A 128 23.91 -2.81 -9.14
N GLU A 129 24.04 -3.78 -10.03
CA GLU A 129 22.95 -4.28 -10.86
C GLU A 129 22.89 -5.79 -10.74
N PHE A 130 21.69 -6.36 -10.74
CA PHE A 130 21.45 -7.80 -10.80
C PHE A 130 20.44 -8.11 -11.91
N GLY A 131 20.51 -9.32 -12.45
CA GLY A 131 19.61 -9.78 -13.50
C GLY A 131 19.30 -11.26 -13.38
N LEU A 132 18.50 -11.76 -14.34
CA LEU A 132 18.15 -13.17 -14.41
C LEU A 132 19.37 -14.08 -14.58
N ASP A 133 20.44 -13.58 -15.24
CA ASP A 133 21.65 -14.33 -15.55
C ASP A 133 22.78 -14.19 -14.50
N GLY A 134 22.56 -13.43 -13.44
CA GLY A 134 23.41 -13.42 -12.23
C GLY A 134 24.78 -12.74 -12.30
N ASP A 135 25.17 -12.18 -13.44
CA ASP A 135 26.53 -11.67 -13.68
C ASP A 135 26.73 -10.17 -13.38
N GLY A 136 25.82 -9.55 -12.65
CA GLY A 136 25.94 -8.13 -12.30
C GLY A 136 26.91 -7.85 -11.15
N SER A 137 27.21 -6.56 -10.94
CA SER A 137 28.03 -6.11 -9.79
C SER A 137 27.39 -6.44 -8.42
N PHE A 138 26.11 -6.80 -8.37
CA PHE A 138 25.44 -7.32 -7.17
C PHE A 138 26.01 -8.69 -6.76
N GLU A 139 26.23 -9.60 -7.73
CA GLU A 139 26.83 -10.90 -7.44
C GLU A 139 28.24 -10.74 -6.87
N ALA A 140 29.05 -9.82 -7.38
CA ALA A 140 30.35 -9.51 -6.81
C ALA A 140 30.24 -8.95 -5.38
N LEU A 141 29.24 -8.11 -5.11
CA LEU A 141 28.98 -7.58 -3.78
C LEU A 141 28.61 -8.69 -2.78
N VAL A 142 27.97 -9.75 -3.24
CA VAL A 142 27.56 -10.90 -2.41
C VAL A 142 28.65 -11.96 -2.29
N SER A 143 29.22 -12.44 -3.42
CA SER A 143 30.06 -13.63 -3.45
C SER A 143 31.43 -13.45 -2.77
N GLU A 144 31.98 -12.23 -2.78
CA GLU A 144 33.28 -11.90 -2.20
C GLU A 144 33.23 -11.63 -0.69
N ASN A 145 32.06 -11.64 -0.08
CA ASN A 145 31.88 -11.23 1.30
C ASN A 145 31.44 -12.38 2.24
N SER A 146 31.68 -12.17 3.53
CA SER A 146 31.44 -13.16 4.60
C SER A 146 29.92 -13.45 4.74
N GLU A 147 29.60 -14.72 4.97
CA GLU A 147 28.28 -15.18 5.34
C GLU A 147 27.96 -15.12 6.84
N LEU A 148 28.99 -14.73 7.65
CA LEU A 148 28.80 -14.55 9.08
C LEU A 148 28.04 -13.26 9.37
N GLU A 149 27.25 -13.29 10.42
CA GLU A 149 26.52 -12.11 10.90
C GLU A 149 27.48 -10.93 11.15
N PRO A 150 27.21 -9.75 10.58
CA PRO A 150 27.97 -8.54 10.87
C PRO A 150 27.82 -8.12 12.35
N LYS A 151 28.92 -7.67 12.97
CA LYS A 151 28.89 -7.16 14.36
C LYS A 151 28.03 -5.90 14.51
N GLU A 152 27.85 -5.16 13.46
CA GLU A 152 27.04 -3.96 13.37
C GLU A 152 25.58 -4.25 13.68
N SER A 153 25.12 -5.50 13.55
CA SER A 153 23.75 -5.92 13.91
C SER A 153 23.41 -5.67 15.38
N ASP A 154 24.40 -5.77 16.28
CA ASP A 154 24.26 -5.50 17.71
C ASP A 154 24.08 -4.00 18.03
N LEU A 155 24.43 -3.12 17.09
CA LEU A 155 24.35 -1.67 17.25
C LEU A 155 23.01 -1.09 16.81
N VAL A 156 22.11 -1.90 16.27
CA VAL A 156 20.81 -1.45 15.75
C VAL A 156 19.76 -1.43 16.86
N GLY A 157 19.28 -0.24 17.15
CA GLY A 157 18.23 0.01 18.16
C GLY A 157 16.81 -0.12 17.61
N ASN A 158 15.84 -0.17 18.52
CA ASN A 158 14.42 -0.27 18.16
C ASN A 158 13.92 0.94 17.36
N ASP A 159 14.38 2.12 17.74
CA ASP A 159 13.91 3.39 17.20
C ASP A 159 14.78 3.92 16.05
N ASP A 160 15.81 3.14 15.67
CA ASP A 160 16.58 3.47 14.50
C ASP A 160 15.72 3.46 13.23
N PRO A 161 15.92 4.42 12.31
CA PRO A 161 15.27 4.41 11.03
C PRO A 161 15.60 3.14 10.21
N PHE A 162 14.60 2.59 9.55
CA PHE A 162 14.74 1.37 8.75
C PHE A 162 14.27 1.54 7.31
N LEU A 163 13.18 2.26 7.10
CA LEU A 163 12.49 2.26 5.83
C LEU A 163 11.94 3.65 5.50
N ILE A 164 12.19 4.13 4.27
CA ILE A 164 11.54 5.32 3.72
C ILE A 164 10.62 4.88 2.60
N LEU A 165 9.30 5.05 2.77
CA LEU A 165 8.32 4.79 1.74
C LEU A 165 7.83 6.10 1.14
N TYR A 166 8.04 6.29 -0.16
CA TYR A 166 7.58 7.48 -0.86
C TYR A 166 6.12 7.38 -1.25
N THR A 167 5.34 8.39 -0.89
CA THR A 167 3.94 8.50 -1.27
C THR A 167 3.81 9.41 -2.49
N GLY A 168 2.91 9.05 -3.41
CA GLY A 168 2.49 9.97 -4.47
C GLY A 168 1.73 11.13 -3.84
N GLY A 169 2.45 12.19 -3.48
CA GLY A 169 1.86 13.40 -2.91
C GLY A 169 0.82 13.99 -3.85
N THR A 170 -0.33 14.34 -3.33
CA THR A 170 -1.39 15.03 -4.08
C THR A 170 -1.05 16.48 -4.34
N THR A 171 0.00 16.99 -3.69
CA THR A 171 0.60 18.33 -3.87
C THR A 171 1.68 18.38 -4.95
N GLY A 172 1.99 17.24 -5.62
CA GLY A 172 3.00 17.17 -6.70
C GLY A 172 4.38 16.69 -6.26
N GLU A 173 4.76 16.85 -5.00
CA GLU A 173 6.02 16.33 -4.47
C GLU A 173 5.79 15.01 -3.73
N SER A 174 6.60 14.00 -4.06
CA SER A 174 6.63 12.74 -3.32
C SER A 174 7.23 12.98 -1.94
N LYS A 175 6.56 12.48 -0.90
CA LYS A 175 7.00 12.60 0.49
C LYS A 175 7.49 11.24 0.99
N GLY A 176 8.67 11.19 1.58
CA GLY A 176 9.23 9.97 2.15
C GLY A 176 8.78 9.77 3.60
N ALA A 177 7.83 8.88 3.86
CA ALA A 177 7.46 8.50 5.22
C ALA A 177 8.57 7.61 5.83
N LEU A 178 9.19 8.09 6.91
CA LEU A 178 10.30 7.41 7.58
C LEU A 178 9.78 6.53 8.70
N HIS A 179 10.05 5.24 8.62
CA HIS A 179 9.70 4.25 9.63
C HIS A 179 10.92 3.72 10.36
N SER A 180 10.77 3.52 11.69
CA SER A 180 11.75 2.82 12.51
C SER A 180 11.55 1.31 12.48
N HIS A 181 12.51 0.54 13.00
CA HIS A 181 12.34 -0.88 13.25
C HIS A 181 11.12 -1.15 14.14
N SER A 182 10.92 -0.35 15.20
CA SER A 182 9.79 -0.52 16.10
C SER A 182 8.46 -0.20 15.43
N SER A 183 8.35 0.89 14.64
CA SER A 183 7.09 1.23 13.99
C SER A 183 6.64 0.18 12.97
N VAL A 184 7.58 -0.36 12.20
CA VAL A 184 7.32 -1.49 11.28
C VAL A 184 6.87 -2.73 12.08
N TRP A 185 7.55 -3.05 13.18
CA TRP A 185 7.19 -4.18 14.02
C TRP A 185 5.78 -4.07 14.61
N TYR A 186 5.39 -2.89 15.08
CA TYR A 186 4.03 -2.66 15.59
C TYR A 186 2.98 -2.71 14.48
N GLY A 187 3.31 -2.24 13.27
CA GLY A 187 2.45 -2.44 12.10
C GLY A 187 2.23 -3.91 11.79
N MET A 188 3.29 -4.72 11.83
CA MET A 188 3.23 -6.17 11.69
C MET A 188 2.39 -6.82 12.79
N LEU A 189 2.48 -6.35 14.04
CA LEU A 189 1.69 -6.89 15.16
C LEU A 189 0.19 -6.63 14.97
N ASN A 190 -0.22 -5.45 14.51
CA ASN A 190 -1.60 -5.17 14.13
C ASN A 190 -2.12 -6.21 13.13
N GLN A 191 -1.34 -6.45 12.09
CA GLN A 191 -1.66 -7.38 11.02
C GLN A 191 -1.71 -8.83 11.51
N THR A 192 -0.73 -9.25 12.33
CA THR A 192 -0.68 -10.59 12.92
C THR A 192 -1.97 -10.93 13.67
N VAL A 193 -2.43 -10.01 14.50
CA VAL A 193 -3.66 -10.21 15.30
C VAL A 193 -4.89 -10.25 14.40
N ALA A 194 -4.98 -9.33 13.44
CA ALA A 194 -6.13 -9.20 12.56
C ALA A 194 -6.27 -10.41 11.61
N GLU A 195 -5.17 -10.83 10.97
CA GLU A 195 -5.17 -11.97 10.02
C GLU A 195 -5.02 -13.33 10.71
N ARG A 196 -4.69 -13.35 12.00
CA ARG A 196 -4.44 -14.61 12.75
C ARG A 196 -3.36 -15.45 12.08
N ILE A 197 -2.23 -14.83 11.76
CA ILE A 197 -1.12 -15.48 11.05
C ILE A 197 -0.59 -16.65 11.87
N VAL A 198 -0.43 -17.81 11.23
CA VAL A 198 0.11 -19.03 11.83
C VAL A 198 1.33 -19.55 11.06
N PRO A 199 2.24 -20.29 11.71
CA PRO A 199 3.48 -20.78 11.05
C PRO A 199 3.28 -21.68 9.84
N SER A 200 2.08 -22.27 9.68
CA SER A 200 1.73 -23.10 8.52
C SER A 200 1.20 -22.32 7.31
N ASP A 201 1.08 -20.99 7.42
CA ASP A 201 0.67 -20.19 6.30
C ASP A 201 1.75 -20.12 5.20
N VAL A 202 1.30 -19.99 3.95
CA VAL A 202 2.12 -19.65 2.79
C VAL A 202 1.59 -18.33 2.24
N TYR A 203 2.42 -17.29 2.24
CA TYR A 203 1.99 -15.96 1.80
C TYR A 203 2.45 -15.64 0.39
N MET A 204 1.51 -15.31 -0.49
CA MET A 204 1.82 -14.84 -1.84
C MET A 204 1.85 -13.31 -1.87
N LEU A 205 3.00 -12.75 -2.22
CA LEU A 205 3.19 -11.31 -2.36
C LEU A 205 2.75 -10.85 -3.75
N THR A 206 1.51 -10.42 -3.86
CA THR A 206 0.90 -9.87 -5.09
C THR A 206 1.17 -8.38 -5.27
N GLY A 207 1.30 -7.65 -4.17
CA GLY A 207 1.64 -6.23 -4.17
C GLY A 207 3.13 -5.97 -4.39
N GLN A 208 3.48 -4.73 -4.75
CA GLN A 208 4.88 -4.36 -5.04
C GLN A 208 5.63 -3.96 -3.76
N MET A 209 6.89 -4.40 -3.65
CA MET A 209 7.75 -4.16 -2.46
C MET A 209 8.11 -2.68 -2.23
N PHE A 210 7.91 -1.81 -3.21
CA PHE A 210 8.15 -0.38 -3.00
C PHE A 210 7.02 0.34 -2.22
N HIS A 211 6.03 -0.42 -1.71
CA HIS A 211 4.94 0.05 -0.86
C HIS A 211 4.75 -0.88 0.35
N ILE A 212 3.73 -0.60 1.16
CA ILE A 212 3.35 -1.38 2.36
C ILE A 212 3.34 -2.91 2.17
N PRO A 213 3.03 -3.50 0.99
CA PRO A 213 3.09 -4.96 0.82
C PRO A 213 4.40 -5.63 1.26
N VAL A 214 5.54 -4.92 1.21
CA VAL A 214 6.80 -5.48 1.75
C VAL A 214 6.73 -5.73 3.25
N VAL A 215 6.05 -4.85 3.99
CA VAL A 215 5.86 -5.01 5.45
C VAL A 215 4.94 -6.20 5.74
N LEU A 216 3.91 -6.43 4.90
CA LEU A 216 3.04 -7.60 5.01
C LEU A 216 3.83 -8.90 4.77
N ALA A 217 4.68 -8.93 3.74
CA ALA A 217 5.55 -10.08 3.46
C ALA A 217 6.50 -10.38 4.63
N MET A 218 7.18 -9.35 5.16
CA MET A 218 8.06 -9.47 6.33
C MET A 218 7.32 -10.00 7.56
N ASN A 219 6.04 -9.65 7.71
CA ASN A 219 5.22 -10.14 8.81
C ASN A 219 5.03 -11.66 8.75
N TYR A 220 4.67 -12.20 7.59
CA TYR A 220 4.56 -13.66 7.43
C TYR A 220 5.90 -14.36 7.68
N GLN A 221 7.02 -13.78 7.21
CA GLN A 221 8.36 -14.31 7.54
C GLN A 221 8.69 -14.23 9.03
N ALA A 222 8.18 -13.24 9.76
CA ALA A 222 8.36 -13.19 11.22
C ALA A 222 7.73 -14.39 11.94
N HIS A 223 6.75 -15.06 11.30
CA HIS A 223 6.12 -16.30 11.78
C HIS A 223 6.73 -17.58 11.18
N GLY A 224 7.76 -17.46 10.33
CA GLY A 224 8.42 -18.60 9.68
C GLY A 224 7.71 -19.11 8.44
N CYS A 225 6.76 -18.36 7.91
CA CYS A 225 6.04 -18.71 6.72
C CYS A 225 6.91 -18.51 5.47
N PRO A 226 6.84 -19.40 4.48
CA PRO A 226 7.45 -19.16 3.17
C PRO A 226 6.70 -18.04 2.43
N LEU A 227 7.44 -17.26 1.64
CA LEU A 227 6.87 -16.27 0.72
C LEU A 227 6.92 -16.77 -0.72
N VAL A 228 5.83 -16.61 -1.43
CA VAL A 228 5.76 -16.75 -2.88
C VAL A 228 5.80 -15.36 -3.49
N LEU A 229 6.94 -15.00 -4.10
CA LEU A 229 7.11 -13.73 -4.79
C LEU A 229 6.65 -13.85 -6.23
N MET A 230 5.88 -12.86 -6.68
CA MET A 230 5.44 -12.75 -8.06
C MET A 230 5.29 -11.28 -8.48
N ASN A 231 5.30 -11.04 -9.77
CA ASN A 231 4.74 -9.83 -10.36
C ASN A 231 3.34 -10.20 -10.85
N PHE A 232 2.32 -9.55 -10.30
CA PHE A 232 0.94 -9.99 -10.41
C PHE A 232 0.48 -10.16 -11.87
N GLU A 233 -0.02 -11.37 -12.14
CA GLU A 233 -0.70 -11.79 -13.35
C GLU A 233 -1.80 -12.78 -12.90
N PRO A 234 -3.09 -12.62 -13.34
CA PRO A 234 -4.21 -13.35 -12.75
C PRO A 234 -4.09 -14.88 -12.84
N LYS A 235 -3.76 -15.39 -14.02
CA LYS A 235 -3.59 -16.83 -14.24
C LYS A 235 -2.45 -17.41 -13.42
N LEU A 236 -1.30 -16.74 -13.43
CA LEU A 236 -0.14 -17.17 -12.62
C LEU A 236 -0.49 -17.19 -11.13
N ALA A 237 -1.27 -16.21 -10.63
CA ALA A 237 -1.70 -16.21 -9.24
C ALA A 237 -2.54 -17.44 -8.88
N LEU A 238 -3.48 -17.85 -9.74
CA LEU A 238 -4.29 -19.06 -9.55
C LEU A 238 -3.42 -20.33 -9.58
N GLU A 239 -2.51 -20.46 -10.56
CA GLU A 239 -1.56 -21.57 -10.67
C GLU A 239 -0.67 -21.68 -9.42
N LEU A 240 -0.21 -20.55 -8.87
CA LEU A 240 0.62 -20.52 -7.67
C LEU A 240 -0.17 -20.88 -6.40
N ILE A 241 -1.44 -20.48 -6.29
CA ILE A 241 -2.29 -20.87 -5.17
C ILE A 241 -2.39 -22.39 -5.10
N GLU A 242 -2.69 -23.04 -6.21
CA GLU A 242 -2.78 -24.50 -6.29
C GLU A 242 -1.43 -25.18 -6.03
N LYS A 243 -0.40 -24.79 -6.79
CA LYS A 243 0.91 -25.43 -6.79
C LYS A 243 1.65 -25.30 -5.46
N GLU A 244 1.70 -24.06 -4.92
CA GLU A 244 2.47 -23.75 -3.73
C GLU A 244 1.61 -23.77 -2.44
N ARG A 245 0.34 -24.17 -2.56
CA ARG A 245 -0.62 -24.23 -1.44
C ARG A 245 -0.71 -22.91 -0.68
N VAL A 246 -0.79 -21.80 -1.41
CA VAL A 246 -0.90 -20.46 -0.84
C VAL A 246 -2.12 -20.38 0.09
N SER A 247 -1.92 -19.87 1.30
CA SER A 247 -2.99 -19.73 2.29
C SER A 247 -3.49 -18.29 2.46
N ALA A 248 -2.67 -17.31 2.09
CA ALA A 248 -3.02 -15.91 2.22
C ALA A 248 -2.32 -15.01 1.17
N PHE A 249 -3.00 -13.96 0.75
CA PHE A 249 -2.45 -12.91 -0.12
C PHE A 249 -3.22 -11.59 -0.01
N LEU A 250 -2.63 -10.49 -0.52
CA LEU A 250 -3.31 -9.21 -0.67
C LEU A 250 -4.03 -9.16 -2.02
N GLY A 251 -5.36 -9.09 -2.00
CA GLY A 251 -6.21 -9.03 -3.19
C GLY A 251 -6.95 -7.71 -3.30
N VAL A 252 -6.37 -6.70 -4.00
CA VAL A 252 -7.12 -5.45 -4.27
C VAL A 252 -8.26 -5.73 -5.27
N THR A 253 -9.26 -4.84 -5.29
CA THR A 253 -10.49 -5.00 -6.08
C THR A 253 -10.25 -5.46 -7.53
N THR A 254 -9.30 -4.82 -8.21
CA THR A 254 -8.98 -5.14 -9.61
C THR A 254 -8.34 -6.53 -9.76
N MET A 255 -7.48 -6.93 -8.83
CA MET A 255 -6.85 -8.26 -8.83
C MET A 255 -7.90 -9.35 -8.69
N LEU A 256 -8.81 -9.22 -7.71
CA LEU A 256 -9.87 -10.21 -7.50
C LEU A 256 -10.81 -10.30 -8.70
N ASN A 257 -11.20 -9.16 -9.28
CA ASN A 257 -12.04 -9.16 -10.49
C ASN A 257 -11.36 -9.86 -11.66
N TRP A 258 -10.05 -9.64 -11.87
CA TRP A 258 -9.32 -10.28 -12.97
C TRP A 258 -9.14 -11.78 -12.72
N MET A 259 -8.85 -12.20 -11.48
CA MET A 259 -8.74 -13.63 -11.14
C MET A 259 -10.08 -14.35 -11.34
N MET A 260 -11.20 -13.78 -10.87
CA MET A 260 -12.55 -14.37 -11.05
C MET A 260 -13.01 -14.39 -12.52
N ALA A 261 -12.46 -13.53 -13.36
CA ALA A 261 -12.77 -13.48 -14.79
C ALA A 261 -11.85 -14.37 -15.65
N GLU A 262 -10.86 -15.03 -15.03
CA GLU A 262 -9.91 -15.88 -15.76
C GLU A 262 -10.61 -17.13 -16.28
N GLU A 263 -10.32 -17.50 -17.55
CA GLU A 263 -10.85 -18.70 -18.16
C GLU A 263 -10.39 -19.94 -17.38
N GLY A 264 -11.32 -20.82 -16.99
CA GLY A 264 -11.02 -22.00 -16.18
C GLY A 264 -10.79 -21.74 -14.69
N PHE A 265 -11.24 -20.59 -14.16
CA PHE A 265 -11.13 -20.26 -12.73
C PHE A 265 -11.60 -21.40 -11.81
N ASP A 266 -12.71 -22.04 -12.16
CA ASP A 266 -13.29 -23.14 -11.36
C ASP A 266 -12.48 -24.45 -11.42
N ASP A 267 -11.49 -24.56 -12.31
CA ASP A 267 -10.66 -25.76 -12.47
C ASP A 267 -9.47 -25.78 -11.49
N TYR A 268 -9.15 -24.64 -10.84
CA TYR A 268 -8.04 -24.54 -9.90
C TYR A 268 -8.40 -25.02 -8.49
N ASP A 269 -7.51 -25.77 -7.84
CA ASP A 269 -7.64 -26.12 -6.41
C ASP A 269 -7.23 -24.94 -5.52
N LEU A 270 -8.21 -24.13 -5.14
CA LEU A 270 -8.02 -22.99 -4.23
C LEU A 270 -8.23 -23.34 -2.76
N SER A 271 -8.37 -24.64 -2.41
CA SER A 271 -8.75 -25.11 -1.05
C SER A 271 -7.71 -24.78 0.04
N SER A 272 -6.48 -24.41 -0.33
CA SER A 272 -5.45 -23.97 0.61
C SER A 272 -5.68 -22.58 1.14
N LEU A 273 -6.47 -21.75 0.44
CA LEU A 273 -6.73 -20.38 0.85
C LEU A 273 -7.49 -20.34 2.18
N ARG A 274 -6.98 -19.55 3.09
CA ARG A 274 -7.58 -19.29 4.40
C ARG A 274 -8.08 -17.85 4.51
N ASN A 275 -7.34 -16.91 3.93
CA ASN A 275 -7.61 -15.49 4.07
C ASN A 275 -7.14 -14.67 2.86
N ILE A 276 -7.99 -13.76 2.40
CA ILE A 276 -7.60 -12.73 1.44
C ILE A 276 -7.75 -11.39 2.14
N GLN A 277 -6.64 -10.67 2.29
CA GLN A 277 -6.67 -9.28 2.73
C GLN A 277 -6.97 -8.37 1.54
N TYR A 278 -7.81 -7.35 1.73
CA TYR A 278 -8.00 -6.30 0.75
C TYR A 278 -7.91 -4.92 1.41
N GLY A 279 -7.58 -3.90 0.62
CA GLY A 279 -7.40 -2.54 1.12
C GLY A 279 -6.71 -1.64 0.09
N GLY A 280 -6.22 -0.48 0.55
CA GLY A 280 -5.61 0.52 -0.33
C GLY A 280 -6.61 1.35 -1.15
N GLY A 281 -7.87 0.93 -1.19
CA GLY A 281 -9.01 1.60 -1.82
C GLY A 281 -10.32 0.93 -1.43
N PRO A 282 -11.46 1.56 -1.73
CA PRO A 282 -12.77 0.97 -1.46
C PRO A 282 -13.01 -0.26 -2.35
N MET A 283 -13.69 -1.26 -1.78
CA MET A 283 -14.19 -2.42 -2.53
C MET A 283 -15.72 -2.40 -2.49
N PRO A 284 -16.41 -2.41 -3.64
CA PRO A 284 -17.87 -2.45 -3.69
C PRO A 284 -18.41 -3.71 -3.01
N SER A 285 -19.50 -3.60 -2.24
CA SER A 285 -20.10 -4.74 -1.53
C SER A 285 -20.47 -5.90 -2.46
N ARG A 286 -20.82 -5.62 -3.73
CA ARG A 286 -21.03 -6.64 -4.76
C ARG A 286 -19.78 -7.48 -4.99
N VAL A 287 -18.61 -6.84 -5.15
CA VAL A 287 -17.34 -7.56 -5.37
C VAL A 287 -16.94 -8.36 -4.13
N ILE A 288 -17.19 -7.84 -2.92
CA ILE A 288 -17.00 -8.59 -1.67
C ILE A 288 -17.84 -9.86 -1.65
N SER A 289 -19.12 -9.76 -2.03
CA SER A 289 -20.03 -10.91 -2.08
C SER A 289 -19.61 -11.94 -3.14
N GLU A 290 -19.23 -11.47 -4.33
CA GLU A 290 -18.73 -12.32 -5.42
C GLU A 290 -17.43 -13.03 -5.01
N ALA A 291 -16.48 -12.33 -4.41
CA ALA A 291 -15.22 -12.92 -3.95
C ALA A 291 -15.45 -13.96 -2.83
N LEU A 292 -16.34 -13.69 -1.86
CA LEU A 292 -16.68 -14.67 -0.82
C LEU A 292 -17.40 -15.92 -1.36
N ALA A 293 -18.10 -15.79 -2.49
CA ALA A 293 -18.72 -16.92 -3.16
C ALA A 293 -17.71 -17.74 -4.00
N ALA A 294 -16.73 -17.08 -4.61
CA ALA A 294 -15.78 -17.67 -5.53
C ALA A 294 -14.56 -18.28 -4.82
N PHE A 295 -14.01 -17.62 -3.80
CA PHE A 295 -12.84 -18.09 -3.08
C PHE A 295 -13.25 -18.85 -1.80
N PRO A 296 -12.72 -20.07 -1.54
CA PRO A 296 -13.09 -20.89 -0.38
C PRO A 296 -12.39 -20.40 0.91
N CYS A 297 -12.43 -19.10 1.19
CA CYS A 297 -11.70 -18.48 2.30
C CYS A 297 -12.47 -17.30 2.90
N THR A 298 -11.90 -16.69 3.93
CA THR A 298 -12.43 -15.45 4.51
C THR A 298 -11.79 -14.22 3.90
N LEU A 299 -12.48 -13.08 3.98
CA LEU A 299 -11.95 -11.78 3.64
C LEU A 299 -11.66 -10.95 4.89
N ILE A 300 -10.65 -10.11 4.83
CA ILE A 300 -10.37 -9.08 5.82
C ILE A 300 -10.02 -7.77 5.13
N GLN A 301 -10.67 -6.68 5.52
CA GLN A 301 -10.32 -5.38 4.98
C GLN A 301 -9.35 -4.68 5.92
N GLY A 302 -8.28 -4.09 5.35
CA GLY A 302 -7.37 -3.21 6.05
C GLY A 302 -7.40 -1.80 5.49
N TYR A 303 -7.64 -0.81 6.35
CA TYR A 303 -7.45 0.59 6.01
C TYR A 303 -6.18 1.10 6.65
N GLY A 304 -5.43 1.85 5.89
CA GLY A 304 -4.21 2.49 6.35
C GLY A 304 -3.61 3.43 5.31
N GLN A 305 -2.53 4.05 5.72
CA GLN A 305 -1.72 4.95 4.90
C GLN A 305 -0.26 4.56 5.05
N THR A 306 0.58 5.03 4.13
CA THR A 306 2.02 4.80 4.23
C THR A 306 2.57 5.29 5.57
N GLU A 307 2.03 6.38 6.08
CA GLU A 307 2.44 7.06 7.32
C GLU A 307 2.10 6.29 8.60
N GLY A 308 1.12 5.38 8.55
CA GLY A 308 0.63 4.65 9.74
C GLY A 308 0.51 3.14 9.56
N THR A 309 0.96 2.60 8.43
CA THR A 309 0.74 1.20 8.03
C THR A 309 -0.76 0.84 8.00
N THR A 310 -1.17 -0.33 8.46
CA THR A 310 -2.60 -0.69 8.57
C THR A 310 -3.13 -0.31 9.94
N MET A 311 -4.11 0.57 9.98
CA MET A 311 -4.64 1.24 11.17
C MET A 311 -5.96 0.65 11.66
N THR A 312 -6.84 0.25 10.75
CA THR A 312 -8.13 -0.38 11.08
C THR A 312 -8.38 -1.64 10.28
N PHE A 313 -9.28 -2.48 10.79
CA PHE A 313 -9.68 -3.73 10.14
C PHE A 313 -11.18 -3.94 10.23
N LEU A 314 -11.80 -4.30 9.10
CA LEU A 314 -13.08 -4.98 9.06
C LEU A 314 -12.81 -6.47 9.11
N SER A 315 -13.27 -7.15 10.16
CA SER A 315 -12.88 -8.51 10.48
C SER A 315 -13.49 -9.56 9.55
N GLN A 316 -12.93 -10.76 9.59
CA GLN A 316 -13.46 -11.93 8.90
C GLN A 316 -14.90 -12.22 9.37
N GLU A 317 -15.15 -12.12 10.68
CA GLU A 317 -16.48 -12.35 11.28
C GLU A 317 -17.52 -11.33 10.78
N ASP A 318 -17.11 -10.06 10.60
CA ASP A 318 -18.01 -9.03 10.06
C ASP A 318 -18.48 -9.38 8.65
N HIS A 319 -17.56 -9.89 7.80
CA HIS A 319 -17.89 -10.35 6.45
C HIS A 319 -18.82 -11.55 6.46
N ILE A 320 -18.51 -12.58 7.27
CA ILE A 320 -19.31 -13.79 7.39
C ILE A 320 -20.74 -13.45 7.86
N ARG A 321 -20.88 -12.60 8.88
CA ARG A 321 -22.19 -12.21 9.42
C ARG A 321 -22.98 -11.32 8.45
N ALA A 322 -22.30 -10.41 7.76
CA ALA A 322 -22.96 -9.53 6.80
C ALA A 322 -23.53 -10.32 5.61
N ILE A 323 -22.76 -11.26 5.05
CA ILE A 323 -23.18 -12.01 3.86
C ILE A 323 -24.02 -13.23 4.25
N GLY A 324 -23.65 -14.00 5.28
CA GLY A 324 -24.34 -15.23 5.66
C GLY A 324 -25.62 -15.00 6.44
N GLU A 325 -25.64 -14.00 7.35
CA GLU A 325 -26.76 -13.73 8.24
C GLU A 325 -27.57 -12.47 7.85
N GLY A 326 -27.07 -11.68 6.88
CA GLY A 326 -27.64 -10.36 6.53
C GLY A 326 -27.50 -9.32 7.66
N TYR A 327 -26.61 -9.56 8.64
CA TYR A 327 -26.47 -8.69 9.79
C TYR A 327 -25.53 -7.52 9.49
N ARG A 328 -26.03 -6.28 9.65
CA ARG A 328 -25.24 -5.06 9.45
C ARG A 328 -24.47 -5.05 8.13
N VAL A 329 -25.15 -5.37 7.03
CA VAL A 329 -24.58 -5.36 5.67
C VAL A 329 -23.98 -3.99 5.29
N ASP A 330 -24.51 -2.92 5.89
CA ASP A 330 -23.97 -1.55 5.79
C ASP A 330 -22.50 -1.47 6.18
N ARG A 331 -22.04 -2.31 7.13
CA ARG A 331 -20.64 -2.35 7.61
C ARG A 331 -19.64 -2.87 6.59
N LEU A 332 -20.06 -3.56 5.54
CA LEU A 332 -19.16 -3.93 4.43
C LEU A 332 -18.57 -2.70 3.71
N ARG A 333 -19.17 -1.53 3.90
CA ARG A 333 -18.67 -0.24 3.38
C ARG A 333 -17.76 0.49 4.37
N SER A 334 -17.64 -0.01 5.60
CA SER A 334 -16.75 0.58 6.62
C SER A 334 -15.31 0.15 6.39
N CYS A 335 -14.37 0.92 6.93
CA CYS A 335 -12.99 0.48 7.08
C CYS A 335 -12.74 -0.26 8.40
N GLY A 336 -13.81 -0.71 9.06
CA GLY A 336 -13.74 -1.49 10.29
C GLY A 336 -13.44 -0.66 11.53
N LYS A 337 -12.77 -1.27 12.49
CA LYS A 337 -12.39 -0.69 13.78
C LYS A 337 -10.89 -0.60 13.94
N GLU A 338 -10.45 0.13 14.97
CA GLU A 338 -9.04 0.28 15.33
C GLU A 338 -8.32 -1.07 15.49
N GLY A 339 -7.07 -1.11 15.01
CA GLY A 339 -6.19 -2.26 15.14
C GLY A 339 -5.69 -2.45 16.57
N PHE A 340 -5.04 -3.58 16.83
CA PHE A 340 -4.65 -4.04 18.16
C PHE A 340 -3.78 -3.04 18.96
N VAL A 341 -2.85 -2.33 18.28
CA VAL A 341 -1.97 -1.31 18.89
C VAL A 341 -2.33 0.11 18.46
N THR A 342 -3.51 0.30 17.90
CA THR A 342 -3.94 1.58 17.32
C THR A 342 -5.11 2.15 18.12
N SER A 343 -5.07 3.46 18.38
CA SER A 343 -6.22 4.23 18.87
C SER A 343 -6.65 5.21 17.81
N ILE A 344 -7.96 5.28 17.55
CA ILE A 344 -8.57 6.18 16.57
C ILE A 344 -9.54 7.14 17.24
N ARG A 345 -9.56 8.37 16.74
CA ARG A 345 -10.64 9.33 16.98
C ARG A 345 -11.08 9.89 15.63
N ILE A 346 -12.34 10.28 15.57
CA ILE A 346 -12.86 11.13 14.50
C ILE A 346 -13.20 12.46 15.16
N VAL A 347 -12.59 13.54 14.65
CA VAL A 347 -12.63 14.86 15.30
C VAL A 347 -13.08 15.94 14.32
N ASP A 348 -13.70 17.01 14.85
CA ASP A 348 -14.00 18.22 14.12
C ASP A 348 -12.74 19.07 13.84
N GLN A 349 -12.91 20.24 13.23
CA GLN A 349 -11.82 21.15 12.90
C GLN A 349 -11.09 21.71 14.14
N GLU A 350 -11.78 21.77 15.28
CA GLU A 350 -11.26 22.21 16.56
C GLU A 350 -10.56 21.07 17.34
N GLY A 351 -10.63 19.82 16.82
CA GLY A 351 -10.02 18.64 17.43
C GLY A 351 -10.92 17.95 18.49
N ASN A 352 -12.20 18.33 18.58
CA ASN A 352 -13.14 17.69 19.48
C ASN A 352 -13.72 16.42 18.86
N PRO A 353 -13.91 15.33 19.63
CA PRO A 353 -14.51 14.10 19.10
C PRO A 353 -15.94 14.33 18.59
N VAL A 354 -16.26 13.85 17.39
CA VAL A 354 -17.62 13.85 16.84
C VAL A 354 -18.44 12.70 17.43
N PRO A 355 -19.81 12.83 17.48
CA PRO A 355 -20.66 11.76 17.99
C PRO A 355 -20.65 10.51 17.10
N LYS A 356 -20.90 9.34 17.71
CA LYS A 356 -21.01 8.04 17.00
C LYS A 356 -22.44 7.84 16.48
N ASP A 357 -22.85 8.67 15.55
CA ASP A 357 -24.24 8.75 15.05
C ASP A 357 -24.40 8.35 13.57
N SER A 358 -23.31 7.87 12.94
CA SER A 358 -23.24 7.52 11.52
C SER A 358 -23.48 8.70 10.54
N LYS A 359 -23.48 9.92 11.04
CA LYS A 359 -23.87 11.13 10.27
C LYS A 359 -22.88 12.25 10.35
N THR A 360 -22.40 12.56 11.55
CA THR A 360 -21.50 13.69 11.80
C THR A 360 -20.10 13.35 11.31
N PRO A 361 -19.60 14.00 10.23
CA PRO A 361 -18.27 13.74 9.72
C PRO A 361 -17.19 14.46 10.54
N GLY A 362 -16.00 13.91 10.54
CA GLY A 362 -14.79 14.51 11.09
C GLY A 362 -13.55 13.87 10.49
N GLU A 363 -12.39 14.41 10.81
CA GLU A 363 -11.12 13.83 10.35
C GLU A 363 -10.70 12.66 11.24
N ILE A 364 -10.24 11.57 10.62
CA ILE A 364 -9.63 10.46 11.34
C ILE A 364 -8.26 10.92 11.85
N ILE A 365 -8.05 10.82 13.15
CA ILE A 365 -6.73 10.97 13.77
C ILE A 365 -6.32 9.67 14.45
N VAL A 366 -5.02 9.35 14.37
CA VAL A 366 -4.50 8.04 14.76
C VAL A 366 -3.33 8.20 15.73
N LYS A 367 -3.39 7.49 16.85
CA LYS A 367 -2.26 7.33 17.76
C LYS A 367 -1.86 5.87 17.81
N SER A 368 -0.66 5.56 17.32
CA SER A 368 -0.14 4.20 17.27
C SER A 368 1.39 4.21 17.31
N PRO A 369 2.03 3.24 17.97
CA PRO A 369 3.46 3.04 17.87
C PRO A 369 3.89 2.58 16.44
N ALA A 370 2.93 2.22 15.58
CA ALA A 370 3.15 1.89 14.18
C ALA A 370 3.27 3.13 13.26
N ASN A 371 2.95 4.32 13.77
CA ASN A 371 3.05 5.55 12.99
C ASN A 371 4.52 5.82 12.61
N MET A 372 4.72 6.45 11.47
CA MET A 372 6.03 6.92 11.00
C MET A 372 6.72 7.81 12.06
N ILE A 373 8.03 7.90 12.00
CA ILE A 373 8.81 8.88 12.76
C ILE A 373 8.46 10.31 12.29
N GLY A 374 8.29 10.46 10.97
CA GLY A 374 7.95 11.71 10.30
C GLY A 374 8.26 11.60 8.81
N TYR A 375 8.10 12.69 8.09
CA TYR A 375 8.56 12.78 6.70
C TYR A 375 10.05 13.10 6.64
N PHE A 376 10.80 12.31 5.89
CA PHE A 376 12.25 12.45 5.75
C PHE A 376 12.61 13.83 5.20
N GLU A 377 13.50 14.55 5.92
CA GLU A 377 13.96 15.93 5.61
C GLU A 377 12.81 16.97 5.47
N ARG A 378 11.63 16.67 6.04
CA ARG A 378 10.46 17.57 6.00
C ARG A 378 9.84 17.73 7.39
N PRO A 379 10.55 18.38 8.34
CA PRO A 379 10.03 18.65 9.68
C PRO A 379 8.78 19.53 9.70
N ASP A 380 8.64 20.42 8.71
CA ASP A 380 7.46 21.25 8.47
C ASP A 380 6.20 20.39 8.27
N LEU A 381 6.23 19.48 7.30
CA LEU A 381 5.12 18.57 7.01
C LEU A 381 4.89 17.57 8.13
N THR A 382 5.95 17.17 8.82
CA THR A 382 5.84 16.28 9.99
C THR A 382 5.04 16.94 11.10
N ALA A 383 5.34 18.21 11.41
CA ALA A 383 4.61 18.97 12.42
C ALA A 383 3.15 19.25 12.05
N GLU A 384 2.86 19.42 10.74
CA GLU A 384 1.49 19.55 10.24
C GLU A 384 0.70 18.22 10.38
N THR A 385 1.37 17.08 10.19
CA THR A 385 0.73 15.76 10.17
C THR A 385 0.65 15.12 11.55
N ILE A 386 1.67 15.31 12.40
CA ILE A 386 1.72 14.74 13.75
C ILE A 386 1.60 15.86 14.77
N ARG A 387 0.44 15.95 15.44
CA ARG A 387 0.13 17.01 16.41
C ARG A 387 -0.23 16.33 17.74
N ASP A 388 0.44 16.71 18.83
CA ASP A 388 0.22 16.18 20.18
C ASP A 388 0.25 14.64 20.25
N GLY A 389 1.11 14.02 19.40
CA GLY A 389 1.25 12.58 19.31
C GLY A 389 0.12 11.86 18.54
N TRP A 390 -0.79 12.60 17.89
CA TRP A 390 -1.80 12.11 16.97
C TRP A 390 -1.44 12.42 15.54
N MET A 391 -1.48 11.43 14.69
CA MET A 391 -1.32 11.57 13.25
C MET A 391 -2.66 11.93 12.62
N TRP A 392 -2.73 13.06 11.95
CA TRP A 392 -3.87 13.55 11.19
C TRP A 392 -3.81 12.97 9.79
N THR A 393 -4.81 12.16 9.45
CA THR A 393 -4.76 11.33 8.22
C THR A 393 -5.15 12.08 6.95
N GLY A 394 -5.87 13.18 7.09
CA GLY A 394 -6.52 13.87 5.98
C GLY A 394 -7.71 13.09 5.40
N ASP A 395 -8.14 11.99 6.03
CA ASP A 395 -9.35 11.24 5.64
C ASP A 395 -10.53 11.66 6.52
N ILE A 396 -11.63 12.06 5.89
CA ILE A 396 -12.87 12.41 6.56
C ILE A 396 -13.74 11.16 6.67
N ALA A 397 -14.28 10.91 7.85
CA ALA A 397 -15.11 9.75 8.14
C ALA A 397 -16.24 10.06 9.10
N THR A 398 -17.23 9.18 9.13
CA THR A 398 -18.20 9.04 10.21
C THR A 398 -17.95 7.73 10.96
N TRP A 399 -18.53 7.54 12.13
CA TRP A 399 -18.55 6.25 12.81
C TRP A 399 -19.92 5.90 13.37
N ASP A 400 -20.21 4.60 13.43
CA ASP A 400 -21.45 4.13 14.04
C ASP A 400 -21.32 3.97 15.56
N GLU A 401 -22.41 3.62 16.21
CA GLU A 401 -22.50 3.40 17.67
C GLU A 401 -21.53 2.35 18.20
N ASP A 402 -21.11 1.40 17.35
CA ASP A 402 -20.15 0.34 17.67
C ASP A 402 -18.71 0.68 17.26
N SER A 403 -18.45 1.92 16.83
CA SER A 403 -17.13 2.44 16.41
C SER A 403 -16.61 1.89 15.08
N TYR A 404 -17.46 1.43 14.18
CA TYR A 404 -17.04 1.19 12.80
C TYR A 404 -16.88 2.51 12.06
N CYS A 405 -15.73 2.70 11.42
CA CYS A 405 -15.39 3.91 10.69
C CYS A 405 -15.82 3.79 9.23
N PHE A 406 -16.47 4.82 8.70
CA PHE A 406 -16.90 4.90 7.30
C PHE A 406 -16.23 6.10 6.66
N ILE A 407 -15.28 5.84 5.76
CA ILE A 407 -14.59 6.91 5.03
C ILE A 407 -15.57 7.60 4.10
N VAL A 408 -15.66 8.90 4.21
CA VAL A 408 -16.57 9.75 3.41
C VAL A 408 -15.81 10.39 2.25
N ASP A 409 -14.62 10.95 2.51
CA ASP A 409 -13.78 11.59 1.49
C ASP A 409 -12.36 11.88 2.03
N ARG A 410 -11.53 12.50 1.19
CA ARG A 410 -10.31 13.20 1.58
C ARG A 410 -10.60 14.66 1.91
N ALA A 411 -10.07 15.19 3.00
CA ALA A 411 -10.24 16.60 3.39
C ALA A 411 -9.92 17.58 2.24
N LYS A 412 -8.87 17.30 1.47
CA LYS A 412 -8.44 18.11 0.32
C LYS A 412 -9.27 17.94 -0.95
N ASP A 413 -10.07 16.87 -1.05
CA ASP A 413 -10.94 16.59 -2.19
C ASP A 413 -12.40 17.02 -1.91
N MET A 414 -12.67 17.42 -0.67
CA MET A 414 -13.93 18.02 -0.26
C MET A 414 -14.14 19.34 -1.00
N ILE A 415 -15.33 19.55 -1.50
CA ILE A 415 -15.74 20.72 -2.28
C ILE A 415 -16.52 21.66 -1.35
N ILE A 416 -16.13 22.91 -1.29
CA ILE A 416 -16.83 23.92 -0.48
C ILE A 416 -17.65 24.81 -1.40
N SER A 417 -18.94 24.54 -1.48
CA SER A 417 -19.87 25.23 -2.37
C SER A 417 -20.94 25.96 -1.56
N GLY A 418 -20.95 27.30 -1.63
CA GLY A 418 -21.92 28.12 -0.89
C GLY A 418 -21.86 27.94 0.64
N GLY A 419 -20.70 27.61 1.18
CA GLY A 419 -20.49 27.33 2.61
C GLY A 419 -20.87 25.92 3.07
N GLU A 420 -21.31 25.07 2.14
CA GLU A 420 -21.64 23.66 2.42
C GLU A 420 -20.48 22.74 2.00
N ASN A 421 -20.17 21.75 2.82
CA ASN A 421 -19.20 20.73 2.53
C ASN A 421 -19.82 19.63 1.65
N ILE A 422 -19.30 19.46 0.44
CA ILE A 422 -19.73 18.42 -0.49
C ILE A 422 -18.59 17.40 -0.62
N TYR A 423 -18.89 16.16 -0.32
CA TYR A 423 -17.92 15.07 -0.40
C TYR A 423 -17.93 14.47 -1.80
N SER A 424 -16.81 14.61 -2.49
CA SER A 424 -16.67 14.19 -3.89
C SER A 424 -16.96 12.71 -4.09
N ALA A 425 -16.54 11.86 -3.15
CA ALA A 425 -16.78 10.42 -3.20
C ALA A 425 -18.28 10.06 -3.09
N GLN A 426 -19.09 10.81 -2.33
CA GLN A 426 -20.54 10.60 -2.28
C GLN A 426 -21.20 10.92 -3.62
N VAL A 427 -20.73 11.97 -4.29
CA VAL A 427 -21.25 12.35 -5.61
C VAL A 427 -20.85 11.30 -6.66
N GLU A 428 -19.63 10.81 -6.61
CA GLU A 428 -19.12 9.71 -7.45
C GLU A 428 -19.96 8.44 -7.26
N GLU A 429 -20.23 8.05 -6.02
CA GLU A 429 -21.07 6.88 -5.71
C GLU A 429 -22.50 7.04 -6.26
N ALA A 430 -23.07 8.22 -6.16
CA ALA A 430 -24.39 8.49 -6.68
C ALA A 430 -24.45 8.39 -8.21
N ILE A 431 -23.46 8.96 -8.91
CA ILE A 431 -23.33 8.90 -10.37
C ILE A 431 -23.07 7.48 -10.85
N ALA A 432 -22.26 6.71 -10.13
CA ALA A 432 -21.91 5.33 -10.48
C ALA A 432 -23.12 4.36 -10.50
N LYS A 433 -24.26 4.76 -9.95
CA LYS A 433 -25.51 4.00 -10.06
C LYS A 433 -26.12 4.04 -11.47
N ASN A 434 -25.65 4.93 -12.34
CA ASN A 434 -26.07 4.97 -13.74
C ASN A 434 -25.41 3.81 -14.49
N ASP A 435 -26.22 2.96 -15.11
CA ASP A 435 -25.76 1.75 -15.81
C ASP A 435 -24.78 2.01 -16.96
N ALA A 436 -24.77 3.22 -17.53
CA ALA A 436 -23.88 3.61 -18.61
C ALA A 436 -22.48 4.01 -18.12
N VAL A 437 -22.31 4.31 -16.82
CA VAL A 437 -21.05 4.80 -16.25
C VAL A 437 -20.10 3.64 -15.97
N LEU A 438 -18.87 3.75 -16.49
CA LEU A 438 -17.75 2.86 -16.19
C LEU A 438 -16.94 3.39 -15.01
N GLU A 439 -16.52 4.67 -15.10
CA GLU A 439 -15.74 5.35 -14.07
C GLU A 439 -16.20 6.80 -13.95
N VAL A 440 -16.01 7.37 -12.76
CA VAL A 440 -16.34 8.77 -12.50
C VAL A 440 -15.34 9.37 -11.52
N ALA A 441 -15.01 10.64 -11.73
CA ALA A 441 -14.25 11.45 -10.80
C ALA A 441 -14.93 12.80 -10.63
N VAL A 442 -15.05 13.29 -9.39
CA VAL A 442 -15.70 14.55 -9.07
C VAL A 442 -14.69 15.48 -8.39
N ILE A 443 -14.69 16.75 -8.85
CA ILE A 443 -13.85 17.81 -8.28
C ILE A 443 -14.67 19.08 -8.06
N GLY A 444 -14.18 19.96 -7.17
CA GLY A 444 -14.58 21.36 -7.13
C GLY A 444 -13.87 22.11 -8.24
N VAL A 445 -14.57 23.00 -8.91
CA VAL A 445 -14.01 23.99 -9.83
C VAL A 445 -14.42 25.39 -9.36
N PRO A 446 -13.59 26.44 -9.60
CA PRO A 446 -13.91 27.80 -9.21
C PRO A 446 -15.27 28.24 -9.73
N ASP A 447 -16.03 28.94 -8.89
CA ASP A 447 -17.36 29.46 -9.19
C ASP A 447 -17.53 30.84 -8.51
N ASP A 448 -17.85 31.88 -9.29
CA ASP A 448 -17.91 33.25 -8.80
C ASP A 448 -19.02 33.50 -7.76
N GLU A 449 -20.08 32.68 -7.78
CA GLU A 449 -21.22 32.83 -6.87
C GLU A 449 -21.07 31.94 -5.62
N TRP A 450 -20.53 30.72 -5.80
CA TRP A 450 -20.53 29.69 -4.77
C TRP A 450 -19.15 29.37 -4.18
N GLY A 451 -18.10 30.04 -4.67
CA GLY A 451 -16.70 29.75 -4.35
C GLY A 451 -16.20 28.53 -5.16
N GLU A 452 -16.80 27.39 -4.98
CA GLU A 452 -16.61 26.21 -5.82
C GLU A 452 -17.95 25.64 -6.32
N SER A 453 -17.94 25.02 -7.49
CA SER A 453 -19.05 24.23 -8.01
C SER A 453 -18.61 22.80 -8.32
N VAL A 454 -19.56 21.86 -8.21
CA VAL A 454 -19.32 20.43 -8.42
C VAL A 454 -19.24 20.12 -9.90
N LYS A 455 -18.10 19.55 -10.36
CA LYS A 455 -17.90 19.08 -11.73
C LYS A 455 -17.59 17.58 -11.72
N ALA A 456 -18.29 16.81 -12.56
CA ALA A 456 -18.07 15.38 -12.75
C ALA A 456 -17.35 15.08 -14.08
N PHE A 457 -16.34 14.21 -14.05
CA PHE A 457 -15.71 13.63 -15.22
C PHE A 457 -16.16 12.18 -15.32
N VAL A 458 -16.73 11.78 -16.45
CA VAL A 458 -17.39 10.49 -16.62
C VAL A 458 -16.78 9.72 -17.80
N VAL A 459 -16.40 8.47 -17.54
CA VAL A 459 -16.05 7.48 -18.57
C VAL A 459 -17.24 6.56 -18.75
N LEU A 460 -17.70 6.38 -19.96
CA LEU A 460 -18.82 5.49 -20.29
C LEU A 460 -18.34 4.07 -20.58
N LYS A 461 -19.20 3.10 -20.28
CA LYS A 461 -18.97 1.69 -20.68
C LYS A 461 -18.98 1.56 -22.19
N PRO A 462 -18.18 0.64 -22.77
CA PRO A 462 -18.19 0.39 -24.22
C PRO A 462 -19.59 0.13 -24.75
N GLY A 463 -19.97 0.88 -25.80
CA GLY A 463 -21.28 0.75 -26.46
C GLY A 463 -22.47 1.32 -25.68
N ARG A 464 -22.24 2.00 -24.57
CA ARG A 464 -23.26 2.76 -23.83
C ARG A 464 -23.17 4.25 -24.16
N THR A 465 -24.28 4.94 -24.02
CA THR A 465 -24.39 6.40 -24.18
C THR A 465 -25.14 6.98 -23.00
N ALA A 466 -24.76 8.15 -22.57
CA ALA A 466 -25.48 8.98 -21.63
C ALA A 466 -25.17 10.45 -21.94
N ASN A 467 -26.05 11.36 -21.56
CA ASN A 467 -25.82 12.78 -21.64
C ASN A 467 -25.68 13.40 -20.23
N ASP A 468 -25.21 14.64 -20.15
CA ASP A 468 -24.99 15.36 -18.90
C ASP A 468 -26.24 15.47 -18.03
N THR A 469 -27.43 15.70 -18.66
CA THR A 469 -28.69 15.78 -17.97
C THR A 469 -29.06 14.46 -17.27
N GLU A 470 -28.80 13.32 -17.90
CA GLU A 470 -29.05 11.99 -17.32
C GLU A 470 -28.13 11.72 -16.13
N ILE A 471 -26.85 12.06 -16.23
CA ILE A 471 -25.89 11.91 -15.14
C ILE A 471 -26.26 12.80 -13.95
N ILE A 472 -26.58 14.07 -14.21
CA ILE A 472 -27.02 15.03 -13.17
C ILE A 472 -28.32 14.56 -12.51
N GLN A 473 -29.26 14.02 -13.29
CA GLN A 473 -30.50 13.49 -12.76
C GLN A 473 -30.30 12.27 -11.87
N THR A 474 -29.43 11.34 -12.29
CA THR A 474 -29.02 10.18 -11.44
C THR A 474 -28.44 10.65 -10.11
N ALA A 475 -27.56 11.64 -10.12
CA ALA A 475 -27.01 12.21 -8.89
C ALA A 475 -28.11 12.85 -8.03
N LYS A 476 -29.02 13.65 -8.62
CA LYS A 476 -30.11 14.34 -7.92
C LYS A 476 -31.08 13.40 -7.23
N GLU A 477 -31.34 12.22 -7.77
CA GLU A 477 -32.22 11.21 -7.18
C GLU A 477 -31.61 10.57 -5.91
N ASN A 478 -30.30 10.66 -5.74
CA ASN A 478 -29.57 10.01 -4.67
C ASN A 478 -28.91 10.97 -3.67
N LEU A 479 -28.94 12.29 -3.92
CA LEU A 479 -28.25 13.32 -3.15
C LEU A 479 -29.15 14.52 -2.86
N ALA A 480 -28.74 15.32 -1.87
CA ALA A 480 -29.36 16.64 -1.68
C ALA A 480 -29.05 17.55 -2.88
N SER A 481 -30.00 18.49 -3.15
CA SER A 481 -29.98 19.29 -4.38
C SER A 481 -28.70 20.14 -4.56
N TYR A 482 -28.05 20.53 -3.46
CA TYR A 482 -26.79 21.30 -3.49
C TYR A 482 -25.56 20.45 -3.83
N GLN A 483 -25.62 19.13 -3.62
CA GLN A 483 -24.50 18.20 -3.84
C GLN A 483 -24.39 17.72 -5.30
N LYS A 484 -25.46 17.87 -6.11
CA LYS A 484 -25.44 17.40 -7.50
C LYS A 484 -24.40 18.13 -8.34
N PRO A 485 -23.80 17.49 -9.36
CA PRO A 485 -22.94 18.18 -10.30
C PRO A 485 -23.67 19.33 -11.02
N ARG A 486 -22.98 20.43 -11.23
CA ARG A 486 -23.44 21.53 -12.09
C ARG A 486 -22.99 21.35 -13.54
N SER A 487 -21.89 20.62 -13.74
CA SER A 487 -21.38 20.28 -15.06
C SER A 487 -20.85 18.86 -15.10
N VAL A 488 -20.94 18.25 -16.28
CA VAL A 488 -20.42 16.92 -16.57
C VAL A 488 -19.53 17.00 -17.81
N GLU A 489 -18.39 16.36 -17.76
CA GLU A 489 -17.49 16.22 -18.89
C GLU A 489 -17.25 14.73 -19.15
N PHE A 490 -17.53 14.28 -20.37
CA PHE A 490 -17.24 12.92 -20.79
C PHE A 490 -15.81 12.83 -21.31
N VAL A 491 -15.06 11.85 -20.79
CA VAL A 491 -13.65 11.63 -21.13
C VAL A 491 -13.45 10.17 -21.52
N ASP A 492 -12.43 9.91 -22.35
CA ASP A 492 -12.08 8.54 -22.76
C ASP A 492 -11.45 7.74 -21.63
N ALA A 493 -10.68 8.40 -20.75
CA ALA A 493 -10.05 7.80 -19.58
C ALA A 493 -9.79 8.86 -18.51
N LEU A 494 -9.83 8.45 -17.23
CA LEU A 494 -9.43 9.28 -16.10
C LEU A 494 -7.90 9.18 -15.87
N PRO A 495 -7.21 10.27 -15.49
CA PRO A 495 -5.81 10.22 -15.13
C PRO A 495 -5.61 9.37 -13.88
N LYS A 496 -4.66 8.44 -13.92
CA LYS A 496 -4.40 7.48 -12.84
C LYS A 496 -2.92 7.44 -12.47
N ALA A 497 -2.65 7.31 -11.19
CA ALA A 497 -1.33 6.94 -10.69
C ALA A 497 -0.98 5.50 -11.09
N ALA A 498 0.30 5.15 -10.98
CA ALA A 498 0.79 3.78 -11.21
C ALA A 498 0.12 2.72 -10.30
N THR A 499 -0.49 3.14 -9.20
CA THR A 499 -1.28 2.31 -8.28
C THR A 499 -2.74 2.10 -8.73
N GLY A 500 -3.17 2.71 -9.85
CA GLY A 500 -4.55 2.71 -10.34
C GLY A 500 -5.45 3.78 -9.69
N LYS A 501 -4.93 4.57 -8.73
CA LYS A 501 -5.68 5.63 -8.05
C LYS A 501 -5.88 6.82 -8.99
N ILE A 502 -7.10 7.35 -9.07
CA ILE A 502 -7.43 8.53 -9.87
C ILE A 502 -6.70 9.76 -9.32
N LEU A 503 -6.09 10.52 -10.23
CA LEU A 503 -5.33 11.74 -9.94
C LEU A 503 -6.21 12.98 -10.12
N LYS A 504 -7.11 13.26 -9.15
CA LYS A 504 -8.01 14.42 -9.19
C LYS A 504 -7.28 15.75 -9.38
N ARG A 505 -6.03 15.86 -8.94
CA ARG A 505 -5.21 17.08 -9.15
C ARG A 505 -5.00 17.40 -10.64
N GLU A 506 -4.80 16.37 -11.49
CA GLU A 506 -4.61 16.58 -12.92
C GLU A 506 -5.89 17.07 -13.58
N LEU A 507 -7.05 16.61 -13.09
CA LEU A 507 -8.35 17.13 -13.51
C LEU A 507 -8.52 18.59 -13.08
N ARG A 508 -8.04 18.96 -11.86
CA ARG A 508 -8.08 20.33 -11.38
C ARG A 508 -7.16 21.26 -12.16
N SER A 509 -5.91 20.84 -12.46
CA SER A 509 -4.91 21.70 -13.12
C SER A 509 -5.35 22.27 -14.48
N ASN A 510 -6.36 21.70 -15.10
CA ASN A 510 -6.94 22.18 -16.35
C ASN A 510 -8.07 23.21 -16.13
N HIS A 511 -8.43 23.52 -14.87
CA HIS A 511 -9.58 24.35 -14.51
C HIS A 511 -9.27 25.47 -13.51
N PHE A 512 -8.02 25.54 -13.00
CA PHE A 512 -7.51 26.60 -12.11
C PHE A 512 -6.45 27.43 -12.77
#